data_aa92c176b5908a939b9b94f3334b2815
#
_entry.id   aa92c176b5908a939b9b94f3334b2815
#
_cell.length_a   1.000
_cell.length_b   1.000
_cell.length_c   1.000
_cell.angle_alpha   90.00
_cell.angle_beta   90.00
_cell.angle_gamma   90.00
#
_symmetry.space_group_name_H-M   'P 1'
#
loop_
_entity.id
_entity.type
_entity.pdbx_description
1 polymer ?
#
loop_
_entity_poly.entity_id
_entity_poly.type
_entity_poly.pdbx_seq_one_letter_code
_entity_poly.pdbx_strand_id
1 'polypeptide(L)'
;SNQHLYYSMVSPRGDTLIDATQVSNSGLHKIYHPDMVIDDNDIVHVTWADHSGQHKIMYTALHPFNTAMDGTVSDDGSLTAIDDFIVAQHINDRDWPAIDVDSKGNVHIVWQDNYDSLDMFFQQPQIYYKMLQPDYSVQNVVVLFDDTLLTPIIGHKGHPDIVVDANDLVQIAWDDTRGGKVELVFVVDTSGSMYSEWADVCTVIYGGNFQSGGNFRGIKPMLEEGNM
;
A
#
# COMPACT_ATOMS: atom_id res chain seq x y z
N SER A 1 -22.48 -9.68 -11.78
CA SER A 1 -21.68 -10.92 -11.87
C SER A 1 -20.68 -10.92 -10.74
N ASN A 2 -20.53 -12.05 -10.05
CA ASN A 2 -19.48 -12.23 -9.06
C ASN A 2 -18.13 -12.27 -9.79
N GLN A 3 -17.16 -11.58 -9.20
CA GLN A 3 -15.76 -11.65 -9.62
C GLN A 3 -14.94 -12.24 -8.46
N HIS A 4 -13.89 -12.94 -8.78
CA HIS A 4 -12.98 -13.53 -7.81
C HIS A 4 -11.55 -13.23 -8.23
N LEU A 5 -10.66 -13.14 -7.23
CA LEU A 5 -9.24 -13.05 -7.46
C LEU A 5 -8.70 -14.44 -7.78
N TYR A 6 -7.93 -14.53 -8.87
CA TYR A 6 -7.24 -15.75 -9.27
C TYR A 6 -5.74 -15.52 -9.31
N TYR A 7 -5.00 -16.53 -8.90
CA TYR A 7 -3.56 -16.58 -8.97
C TYR A 7 -3.12 -17.73 -9.89
N SER A 8 -2.06 -17.52 -10.65
CA SER A 8 -1.36 -18.56 -11.39
C SER A 8 0.15 -18.30 -11.42
N MET A 9 0.95 -19.35 -11.53
CA MET A 9 2.40 -19.25 -11.63
C MET A 9 2.89 -19.94 -12.89
N VAL A 10 3.82 -19.27 -13.60
CA VAL A 10 4.44 -19.80 -14.81
C VAL A 10 5.96 -19.81 -14.67
N SER A 11 6.60 -20.82 -15.29
CA SER A 11 8.06 -20.90 -15.34
C SER A 11 8.63 -19.86 -16.33
N PRO A 12 9.96 -19.57 -16.29
CA PRO A 12 10.63 -18.74 -17.30
C PRO A 12 10.51 -19.28 -18.73
N ARG A 13 10.12 -20.54 -18.91
CA ARG A 13 9.89 -21.16 -20.22
C ARG A 13 8.44 -21.09 -20.68
N GLY A 14 7.54 -20.57 -19.83
CA GLY A 14 6.12 -20.45 -20.11
C GLY A 14 5.29 -21.68 -19.67
N ASP A 15 5.91 -22.67 -19.00
CA ASP A 15 5.14 -23.82 -18.46
C ASP A 15 4.32 -23.37 -17.25
N THR A 16 3.07 -23.79 -17.16
CA THR A 16 2.22 -23.53 -15.99
C THR A 16 2.71 -24.38 -14.81
N LEU A 17 3.08 -23.73 -13.72
CA LEU A 17 3.47 -24.36 -12.45
C LEU A 17 2.29 -24.45 -11.49
N ILE A 18 1.46 -23.41 -11.46
CA ILE A 18 0.20 -23.35 -10.71
C ILE A 18 -0.88 -22.89 -11.68
N ASP A 19 -1.90 -23.71 -11.88
CA ASP A 19 -3.08 -23.34 -12.67
C ASP A 19 -3.86 -22.21 -12.00
N ALA A 20 -4.69 -21.49 -12.79
CA ALA A 20 -5.51 -20.40 -12.29
C ALA A 20 -6.39 -20.85 -11.12
N THR A 21 -5.94 -20.55 -9.92
CA THR A 21 -6.55 -20.94 -8.65
C THR A 21 -7.21 -19.72 -8.01
N GLN A 22 -8.48 -19.86 -7.60
CA GLN A 22 -9.18 -18.82 -6.85
C GLN A 22 -8.53 -18.66 -5.47
N VAL A 23 -8.19 -17.40 -5.12
CA VAL A 23 -7.50 -17.08 -3.88
C VAL A 23 -8.28 -16.09 -3.01
N SER A 24 -9.27 -15.39 -3.54
CA SER A 24 -10.25 -14.66 -2.72
C SER A 24 -11.29 -15.63 -2.16
N ASN A 25 -11.89 -15.30 -1.01
CA ASN A 25 -12.97 -16.12 -0.43
C ASN A 25 -14.19 -16.21 -1.38
N SER A 26 -15.17 -17.06 -1.01
CA SER A 26 -16.36 -17.34 -1.83
C SER A 26 -17.43 -16.24 -1.80
N GLY A 27 -17.15 -15.06 -1.22
CA GLY A 27 -18.09 -13.96 -1.10
C GLY A 27 -18.50 -13.35 -2.45
N LEU A 28 -19.41 -12.39 -2.38
CA LEU A 28 -19.79 -11.58 -3.55
C LEU A 28 -18.78 -10.45 -3.69
N HIS A 29 -17.92 -10.51 -4.68
CA HIS A 29 -16.90 -9.50 -4.93
C HIS A 29 -17.10 -8.79 -6.26
N LYS A 30 -16.62 -7.54 -6.32
CA LYS A 30 -16.40 -6.76 -7.54
C LYS A 30 -14.97 -6.27 -7.50
N ILE A 31 -14.06 -7.09 -8.01
CA ILE A 31 -12.61 -6.90 -7.91
C ILE A 31 -12.11 -6.00 -9.02
N TYR A 32 -11.32 -5.00 -8.62
CA TYR A 32 -10.65 -4.07 -9.52
C TYR A 32 -9.21 -3.86 -9.08
N HIS A 33 -8.35 -3.56 -10.06
CA HIS A 33 -6.98 -3.10 -9.90
C HIS A 33 -6.17 -3.95 -8.89
N PRO A 34 -6.08 -5.28 -9.10
CA PRO A 34 -5.20 -6.09 -8.27
C PRO A 34 -3.74 -5.73 -8.53
N ASP A 35 -2.94 -5.69 -7.48
CA ASP A 35 -1.49 -5.53 -7.53
C ASP A 35 -0.82 -6.54 -6.59
N MET A 36 0.44 -6.93 -6.87
CA MET A 36 1.11 -7.97 -6.12
C MET A 36 2.63 -7.77 -6.06
N VAL A 37 3.21 -8.25 -4.96
CA VAL A 37 4.65 -8.31 -4.74
C VAL A 37 5.02 -9.65 -4.11
N ILE A 38 6.28 -10.07 -4.24
CA ILE A 38 6.82 -11.28 -3.62
C ILE A 38 7.91 -10.85 -2.63
N ASP A 39 7.85 -11.34 -1.40
CA ASP A 39 8.86 -11.09 -0.38
C ASP A 39 10.05 -12.06 -0.47
N ASP A 40 11.08 -11.82 0.34
CA ASP A 40 12.30 -12.65 0.39
C ASP A 40 12.05 -14.11 0.88
N ASN A 41 10.86 -14.41 1.38
CA ASN A 41 10.44 -15.76 1.81
C ASN A 41 9.54 -16.44 0.78
N ASP A 42 9.49 -15.93 -0.46
CA ASP A 42 8.60 -16.41 -1.51
C ASP A 42 7.10 -16.32 -1.18
N ILE A 43 6.71 -15.48 -0.22
CA ILE A 43 5.31 -15.16 0.04
C ILE A 43 4.83 -14.13 -0.99
N VAL A 44 3.69 -14.42 -1.61
CA VAL A 44 3.04 -13.50 -2.54
C VAL A 44 2.00 -12.68 -1.80
N HIS A 45 2.20 -11.39 -1.74
CA HIS A 45 1.27 -10.42 -1.16
C HIS A 45 0.43 -9.81 -2.26
N VAL A 46 -0.89 -9.79 -2.10
CA VAL A 46 -1.81 -9.26 -3.11
C VAL A 46 -2.77 -8.27 -2.47
N THR A 47 -2.96 -7.14 -3.11
CA THR A 47 -3.98 -6.14 -2.77
C THR A 47 -4.92 -5.91 -3.92
N TRP A 48 -6.16 -5.52 -3.64
CA TRP A 48 -7.16 -5.17 -4.67
C TRP A 48 -8.24 -4.25 -4.10
N ALA A 49 -8.97 -3.58 -4.97
CA ALA A 49 -10.19 -2.88 -4.61
C ALA A 49 -11.40 -3.81 -4.76
N ASP A 50 -12.29 -3.85 -3.74
CA ASP A 50 -13.56 -4.57 -3.80
C ASP A 50 -14.73 -3.59 -3.65
N HIS A 51 -15.50 -3.44 -4.73
CA HIS A 51 -16.66 -2.56 -4.81
C HIS A 51 -17.98 -3.28 -4.54
N SER A 52 -17.98 -4.42 -3.86
CA SER A 52 -19.19 -5.13 -3.42
C SER A 52 -19.73 -4.53 -2.12
N GLY A 53 -20.75 -3.70 -2.19
CA GLY A 53 -21.34 -3.05 -1.03
C GLY A 53 -20.57 -1.79 -0.59
N GLN A 54 -19.88 -1.83 0.54
CA GLN A 54 -18.91 -0.79 0.91
C GLN A 54 -17.64 -0.98 0.11
N HIS A 55 -17.07 0.11 -0.40
CA HIS A 55 -15.83 0.07 -1.14
C HIS A 55 -14.67 -0.21 -0.17
N LYS A 56 -13.87 -1.20 -0.51
CA LYS A 56 -12.79 -1.71 0.36
C LYS A 56 -11.49 -1.80 -0.41
N ILE A 57 -10.39 -1.59 0.30
CA ILE A 57 -9.09 -2.10 -0.09
C ILE A 57 -8.88 -3.39 0.67
N MET A 58 -8.53 -4.43 -0.04
CA MET A 58 -8.37 -5.79 0.46
C MET A 58 -6.91 -6.24 0.34
N TYR A 59 -6.52 -7.16 1.18
CA TYR A 59 -5.20 -7.78 1.17
C TYR A 59 -5.32 -9.28 1.46
N THR A 60 -4.49 -10.08 0.80
CA THR A 60 -4.25 -11.49 1.10
C THR A 60 -2.77 -11.82 0.94
N ALA A 61 -2.31 -12.87 1.61
CA ALA A 61 -0.99 -13.43 1.40
C ALA A 61 -1.10 -14.89 0.97
N LEU A 62 -0.27 -15.28 0.00
CA LEU A 62 -0.28 -16.62 -0.59
C LEU A 62 1.08 -17.28 -0.40
N HIS A 63 1.07 -18.59 -0.16
CA HIS A 63 2.27 -19.43 -0.09
C HIS A 63 2.29 -20.39 -1.29
N PRO A 64 2.87 -19.99 -2.45
CA PRO A 64 2.74 -20.74 -3.70
C PRO A 64 3.38 -22.14 -3.65
N PHE A 65 4.34 -22.36 -2.77
CA PHE A 65 5.01 -23.65 -2.64
C PHE A 65 4.41 -24.54 -1.55
N ASN A 66 3.33 -24.11 -0.90
CA ASN A 66 2.57 -24.87 0.09
C ASN A 66 3.42 -25.52 1.19
N THR A 67 4.55 -24.90 1.51
CA THR A 67 5.37 -25.25 2.67
C THR A 67 5.11 -24.21 3.74
N ALA A 68 4.47 -24.59 4.84
CA ALA A 68 4.42 -23.73 6.00
C ALA A 68 5.85 -23.26 6.36
N MET A 69 6.01 -22.09 6.95
CA MET A 69 7.33 -21.55 7.36
C MET A 69 8.08 -22.49 8.34
N ASP A 70 7.40 -23.49 8.90
CA ASP A 70 7.97 -24.57 9.71
C ASP A 70 8.36 -25.81 8.89
N GLY A 71 8.21 -25.78 7.54
CA GLY A 71 8.50 -26.87 6.63
C GLY A 71 7.42 -27.94 6.53
N THR A 72 6.24 -27.71 7.12
CA THR A 72 5.09 -28.60 6.96
C THR A 72 4.27 -28.19 5.73
N VAL A 73 3.85 -29.14 4.93
CA VAL A 73 2.91 -28.91 3.81
C VAL A 73 1.53 -28.74 4.42
N SER A 74 0.79 -27.70 4.04
CA SER A 74 -0.62 -27.62 4.44
C SER A 74 -1.39 -28.76 3.81
N ASP A 75 -2.00 -29.63 4.62
CA ASP A 75 -2.68 -30.85 4.18
C ASP A 75 -3.94 -30.58 3.33
N ASP A 76 -4.40 -29.33 3.27
CA ASP A 76 -5.63 -28.94 2.57
C ASP A 76 -5.40 -28.45 1.12
N GLY A 77 -4.15 -28.29 0.70
CA GLY A 77 -3.80 -27.79 -0.63
C GLY A 77 -4.12 -26.30 -0.83
N SER A 78 -4.43 -25.56 0.25
CA SER A 78 -4.68 -24.12 0.18
C SER A 78 -3.38 -23.37 -0.08
N LEU A 79 -3.44 -22.41 -1.00
CA LEU A 79 -2.34 -21.46 -1.23
C LEU A 79 -2.37 -20.29 -0.23
N THR A 80 -3.48 -20.08 0.48
CA THR A 80 -3.71 -18.90 1.30
C THR A 80 -2.96 -18.99 2.63
N ALA A 81 -2.01 -18.06 2.86
CA ALA A 81 -1.29 -17.90 4.12
C ALA A 81 -2.00 -16.90 5.05
N ILE A 82 -2.61 -15.87 4.50
CA ILE A 82 -3.50 -14.90 5.18
C ILE A 82 -4.77 -14.80 4.33
N ASP A 83 -5.94 -15.05 4.93
CA ASP A 83 -7.23 -14.89 4.26
C ASP A 83 -7.56 -13.42 4.03
N ASP A 84 -8.59 -13.12 3.24
CA ASP A 84 -9.00 -11.77 2.86
C ASP A 84 -9.09 -10.82 4.05
N PHE A 85 -8.12 -9.93 4.16
CA PHE A 85 -8.05 -8.89 5.19
C PHE A 85 -8.53 -7.54 4.64
N ILE A 86 -9.39 -6.86 5.40
CA ILE A 86 -9.86 -5.52 5.04
C ILE A 86 -8.81 -4.49 5.48
N VAL A 87 -8.08 -3.93 4.53
CA VAL A 87 -7.09 -2.86 4.76
C VAL A 87 -7.79 -1.57 5.14
N ALA A 88 -8.81 -1.20 4.35
CA ALA A 88 -9.62 -0.01 4.54
C ALA A 88 -11.03 -0.22 3.97
N GLN A 89 -12.07 0.39 4.58
CA GLN A 89 -13.43 0.32 4.06
C GLN A 89 -14.22 1.60 4.33
N HIS A 90 -15.01 2.05 3.36
CA HIS A 90 -15.95 3.16 3.49
C HIS A 90 -17.07 3.09 2.45
N ILE A 91 -18.07 3.96 2.57
CA ILE A 91 -19.16 4.08 1.59
C ILE A 91 -18.74 4.80 0.29
N ASN A 92 -17.66 5.59 0.34
CA ASN A 92 -17.10 6.30 -0.80
C ASN A 92 -16.10 5.42 -1.56
N ASP A 93 -15.79 5.81 -2.79
CA ASP A 93 -14.91 5.07 -3.66
C ASP A 93 -13.48 5.02 -3.12
N ARG A 94 -12.98 3.80 -2.99
CA ARG A 94 -11.59 3.45 -2.75
C ARG A 94 -11.12 2.60 -3.90
N ASP A 95 -10.00 2.97 -4.49
CA ASP A 95 -9.54 2.32 -5.72
C ASP A 95 -8.02 2.44 -5.89
N TRP A 96 -7.52 1.80 -6.94
CA TRP A 96 -6.12 1.86 -7.36
C TRP A 96 -5.13 1.58 -6.22
N PRO A 97 -5.28 0.45 -5.48
CA PRO A 97 -4.26 0.08 -4.51
C PRO A 97 -2.98 -0.34 -5.21
N ALA A 98 -1.83 -0.04 -4.58
CA ALA A 98 -0.53 -0.57 -4.94
C ALA A 98 0.19 -1.05 -3.68
N ILE A 99 1.09 -2.04 -3.81
CA ILE A 99 1.68 -2.77 -2.70
C ILE A 99 3.17 -2.99 -2.91
N ASP A 100 3.95 -2.86 -1.82
CA ASP A 100 5.32 -3.35 -1.76
C ASP A 100 5.67 -3.84 -0.35
N VAL A 101 6.81 -4.48 -0.17
CA VAL A 101 7.26 -5.07 1.10
C VAL A 101 8.67 -4.60 1.45
N ASP A 102 8.92 -4.39 2.75
CA ASP A 102 10.26 -4.07 3.26
C ASP A 102 11.07 -5.33 3.59
N SER A 103 12.36 -5.16 3.93
CA SER A 103 13.26 -6.26 4.26
C SER A 103 12.87 -7.04 5.51
N LYS A 104 11.93 -6.54 6.30
CA LYS A 104 11.40 -7.18 7.53
C LYS A 104 10.09 -7.94 7.26
N GLY A 105 9.59 -7.91 6.01
CA GLY A 105 8.31 -8.50 5.63
C GLY A 105 7.11 -7.64 6.05
N ASN A 106 7.29 -6.36 6.39
CA ASN A 106 6.15 -5.48 6.55
C ASN A 106 5.60 -5.10 5.18
N VAL A 107 4.30 -5.03 5.09
CA VAL A 107 3.55 -4.76 3.85
C VAL A 107 3.12 -3.31 3.84
N HIS A 108 3.48 -2.61 2.78
CA HIS A 108 3.17 -1.21 2.55
C HIS A 108 2.12 -1.10 1.47
N ILE A 109 0.97 -0.48 1.76
CA ILE A 109 -0.14 -0.32 0.82
C ILE A 109 -0.50 1.16 0.69
N VAL A 110 -0.62 1.62 -0.54
CA VAL A 110 -1.17 2.94 -0.89
C VAL A 110 -2.43 2.77 -1.71
N TRP A 111 -3.35 3.72 -1.63
CA TRP A 111 -4.56 3.72 -2.43
C TRP A 111 -5.11 5.12 -2.63
N GLN A 112 -5.95 5.26 -3.62
CA GLN A 112 -6.80 6.42 -3.85
C GLN A 112 -8.08 6.31 -3.02
N ASP A 113 -8.45 7.38 -2.29
CA ASP A 113 -9.65 7.41 -1.44
C ASP A 113 -10.38 8.75 -1.56
N ASN A 114 -11.68 8.70 -1.71
CA ASN A 114 -12.55 9.88 -1.77
C ASN A 114 -13.10 10.29 -0.40
N TYR A 115 -12.59 9.72 0.70
CA TYR A 115 -13.19 9.83 2.03
C TYR A 115 -13.15 11.24 2.64
N ASP A 116 -12.08 12.00 2.42
CA ASP A 116 -11.78 13.18 3.22
C ASP A 116 -12.29 14.51 2.67
N SER A 117 -13.29 14.48 1.77
CA SER A 117 -13.93 15.74 1.42
C SER A 117 -14.93 16.15 2.49
N LEU A 118 -14.54 17.04 3.38
CA LEU A 118 -15.45 17.81 4.25
C LEU A 118 -16.45 18.64 3.43
N ASP A 119 -16.23 18.72 2.14
CA ASP A 119 -17.09 19.43 1.19
C ASP A 119 -17.78 18.42 0.27
N MET A 120 -19.06 18.15 0.53
CA MET A 120 -19.90 17.25 -0.28
C MET A 120 -20.00 17.65 -1.76
N PHE A 121 -19.54 18.84 -2.15
CA PHE A 121 -19.60 19.33 -3.52
C PHE A 121 -18.29 19.11 -4.31
N PHE A 122 -17.18 18.83 -3.63
CA PHE A 122 -15.86 18.64 -4.26
C PHE A 122 -15.12 17.42 -3.70
N GLN A 123 -15.74 16.23 -3.83
CA GLN A 123 -15.08 14.96 -3.49
C GLN A 123 -13.89 14.75 -4.43
N GLN A 124 -12.71 15.14 -3.98
CA GLN A 124 -11.48 14.95 -4.73
C GLN A 124 -10.69 13.82 -4.11
N PRO A 125 -10.36 12.78 -4.88
CA PRO A 125 -9.55 11.67 -4.39
C PRO A 125 -8.22 12.17 -3.82
N GLN A 126 -7.80 11.52 -2.75
CA GLN A 126 -6.52 11.72 -2.09
C GLN A 126 -5.77 10.40 -1.98
N ILE A 127 -4.48 10.45 -1.71
CA ILE A 127 -3.66 9.26 -1.51
C ILE A 127 -3.52 8.97 -0.03
N TYR A 128 -3.82 7.73 0.32
CA TYR A 128 -3.68 7.16 1.66
C TYR A 128 -2.63 6.06 1.68
N TYR A 129 -2.09 5.82 2.85
CA TYR A 129 -1.08 4.81 3.11
C TYR A 129 -1.37 4.07 4.41
N LYS A 130 -1.03 2.78 4.42
CA LYS A 130 -1.07 1.92 5.61
C LYS A 130 0.10 0.93 5.59
N MET A 131 0.64 0.61 6.77
CA MET A 131 1.65 -0.43 6.94
C MET A 131 1.10 -1.56 7.80
N LEU A 132 1.28 -2.77 7.33
CA LEU A 132 0.80 -4.01 7.94
C LEU A 132 1.98 -4.93 8.25
N GLN A 133 1.84 -5.74 9.30
CA GLN A 133 2.73 -6.84 9.59
C GLN A 133 1.91 -8.14 9.62
N PRO A 134 2.06 -9.01 8.61
CA PRO A 134 1.43 -10.33 8.63
C PRO A 134 2.02 -11.23 9.72
N ASP A 135 1.16 -11.95 10.42
CA ASP A 135 1.55 -13.04 11.32
C ASP A 135 0.97 -14.36 10.78
N TYR A 136 1.79 -15.08 10.05
CA TYR A 136 1.37 -16.32 9.40
C TYR A 136 1.11 -17.46 10.39
N SER A 137 1.66 -17.39 11.61
CA SER A 137 1.50 -18.44 12.64
C SER A 137 0.09 -18.49 13.19
N VAL A 138 -0.63 -17.38 13.17
CA VAL A 138 -2.02 -17.24 13.64
C VAL A 138 -2.97 -16.74 12.54
N GLN A 139 -2.48 -16.67 11.31
CA GLN A 139 -3.23 -16.15 10.15
C GLN A 139 -3.88 -14.79 10.41
N ASN A 140 -3.10 -13.86 10.95
CA ASN A 140 -3.56 -12.54 11.33
C ASN A 140 -2.66 -11.43 10.77
N VAL A 141 -3.15 -10.21 10.83
CA VAL A 141 -2.44 -9.01 10.39
C VAL A 141 -2.42 -7.99 11.52
N VAL A 142 -1.25 -7.52 11.87
CA VAL A 142 -1.08 -6.40 12.81
C VAL A 142 -0.95 -5.11 12.00
N VAL A 143 -1.75 -4.10 12.32
CA VAL A 143 -1.61 -2.77 11.73
C VAL A 143 -0.50 -2.04 12.49
N LEU A 144 0.61 -1.77 11.80
CA LEU A 144 1.73 -1.00 12.36
C LEU A 144 1.52 0.49 12.18
N PHE A 145 0.96 0.89 11.05
CA PHE A 145 0.65 2.26 10.71
C PHE A 145 -0.76 2.31 10.12
N ASP A 146 -1.66 3.07 10.74
CA ASP A 146 -3.06 3.14 10.32
C ASP A 146 -3.26 4.17 9.20
N ASP A 147 -4.45 4.23 8.61
CA ASP A 147 -4.81 5.07 7.48
C ASP A 147 -4.23 6.48 7.59
N THR A 148 -3.22 6.77 6.79
CA THR A 148 -2.51 8.04 6.81
C THR A 148 -2.71 8.78 5.50
N LEU A 149 -3.31 9.97 5.58
CA LEU A 149 -3.48 10.86 4.45
C LEU A 149 -2.14 11.47 4.04
N LEU A 150 -1.66 11.13 2.85
CA LEU A 150 -0.39 11.65 2.32
C LEU A 150 -0.53 12.98 1.59
N THR A 151 -1.71 13.28 1.04
CA THR A 151 -1.93 14.42 0.14
C THR A 151 -3.04 15.35 0.65
N PRO A 152 -2.84 16.07 1.77
CA PRO A 152 -3.90 16.90 2.38
C PRO A 152 -4.16 18.22 1.63
N ILE A 153 -3.99 18.27 0.31
CA ILE A 153 -4.05 19.50 -0.49
C ILE A 153 -5.14 19.34 -1.55
N ILE A 154 -5.87 20.44 -1.82
CA ILE A 154 -6.93 20.49 -2.84
C ILE A 154 -6.39 20.04 -4.21
N GLY A 155 -7.14 19.20 -4.93
CA GLY A 155 -6.83 18.65 -6.23
C GLY A 155 -7.06 17.16 -6.28
N HIS A 156 -7.43 16.66 -7.45
CA HIS A 156 -7.61 15.23 -7.69
C HIS A 156 -6.25 14.54 -7.69
N LYS A 157 -6.09 13.51 -6.86
CA LYS A 157 -4.91 12.64 -6.80
C LYS A 157 -5.34 11.23 -7.18
N GLY A 158 -4.57 10.58 -8.02
CA GLY A 158 -4.95 9.24 -8.47
C GLY A 158 -3.78 8.35 -8.83
N HIS A 159 -4.10 7.09 -9.09
CA HIS A 159 -3.18 6.08 -9.59
C HIS A 159 -1.84 6.05 -8.83
N PRO A 160 -1.87 5.90 -7.49
CA PRO A 160 -0.63 5.81 -6.74
C PRO A 160 0.13 4.54 -7.09
N ASP A 161 1.45 4.63 -7.02
CA ASP A 161 2.37 3.51 -7.11
C ASP A 161 3.38 3.60 -5.96
N ILE A 162 3.91 2.46 -5.50
CA ILE A 162 4.77 2.37 -4.33
C ILE A 162 5.96 1.45 -4.60
N VAL A 163 7.12 1.83 -4.10
CA VAL A 163 8.32 0.99 -4.11
C VAL A 163 9.05 1.15 -2.77
N VAL A 164 9.47 0.04 -2.20
CA VAL A 164 10.39 0.02 -1.05
C VAL A 164 11.79 -0.31 -1.54
N ASP A 165 12.76 0.55 -1.26
CA ASP A 165 14.13 0.32 -1.71
C ASP A 165 14.93 -0.60 -0.76
N ALA A 166 16.14 -0.96 -1.13
CA ALA A 166 17.01 -1.85 -0.35
C ALA A 166 17.43 -1.28 1.03
N ASN A 167 17.08 -0.04 1.35
CA ASN A 167 17.31 0.58 2.65
C ASN A 167 16.01 0.70 3.47
N ASP A 168 14.94 0.03 3.05
CA ASP A 168 13.58 0.13 3.61
C ASP A 168 12.96 1.53 3.47
N LEU A 169 13.42 2.35 2.50
CA LEU A 169 12.81 3.64 2.21
C LEU A 169 11.61 3.46 1.28
N VAL A 170 10.47 3.91 1.73
CA VAL A 170 9.21 3.87 0.97
C VAL A 170 9.14 5.07 0.04
N GLN A 171 8.99 4.81 -1.26
CA GLN A 171 8.85 5.81 -2.30
C GLN A 171 7.48 5.68 -2.94
N ILE A 172 6.74 6.79 -3.04
CA ILE A 172 5.37 6.80 -3.55
C ILE A 172 5.25 7.86 -4.64
N ALA A 173 4.65 7.48 -5.77
CA ALA A 173 4.33 8.37 -6.88
C ALA A 173 2.82 8.36 -7.16
N TRP A 174 2.27 9.45 -7.65
CA TRP A 174 0.85 9.55 -8.05
C TRP A 174 0.67 10.63 -9.11
N ASP A 175 -0.45 10.62 -9.83
CA ASP A 175 -0.85 11.72 -10.69
C ASP A 175 -1.66 12.78 -9.93
N ASP A 176 -1.51 14.04 -10.34
CA ASP A 176 -2.18 15.18 -9.72
C ASP A 176 -2.64 16.19 -10.79
N THR A 177 -3.90 16.59 -10.74
CA THR A 177 -4.47 17.55 -11.72
C THR A 177 -4.11 19.01 -11.47
N ARG A 178 -3.34 19.33 -10.42
CA ARG A 178 -2.92 20.69 -10.08
C ARG A 178 -1.81 21.25 -11.00
N GLY A 179 -1.99 21.13 -12.32
CA GLY A 179 -1.14 21.90 -13.25
C GLY A 179 0.31 21.41 -13.39
N GLY A 180 0.55 20.11 -13.41
CA GLY A 180 1.82 19.55 -13.88
C GLY A 180 2.99 19.62 -12.87
N LYS A 181 2.72 19.72 -11.58
CA LYS A 181 3.76 19.59 -10.54
C LYS A 181 3.89 18.13 -10.14
N VAL A 182 5.07 17.58 -10.22
CA VAL A 182 5.41 16.29 -9.61
C VAL A 182 5.68 16.54 -8.13
N GLU A 183 4.85 15.98 -7.25
CA GLU A 183 5.13 15.97 -5.81
C GLU A 183 5.77 14.60 -5.46
N LEU A 184 7.00 14.65 -4.99
CA LEU A 184 7.67 13.48 -4.44
C LEU A 184 7.42 13.46 -2.93
N VAL A 185 6.76 12.42 -2.44
CA VAL A 185 6.61 12.19 -1.00
C VAL A 185 7.57 11.09 -0.59
N PHE A 186 8.49 11.42 0.32
CA PHE A 186 9.34 10.46 0.98
C PHE A 186 8.67 10.05 2.29
N VAL A 187 8.27 8.80 2.41
CA VAL A 187 7.84 8.25 3.70
C VAL A 187 9.05 7.57 4.33
N VAL A 188 9.52 8.10 5.43
CA VAL A 188 10.68 7.59 6.15
C VAL A 188 10.22 6.54 7.16
N ASP A 189 11.04 5.50 7.39
CA ASP A 189 10.84 4.46 8.40
C ASP A 189 10.33 5.04 9.72
N THR A 190 9.20 4.52 10.17
CA THR A 190 8.53 4.93 11.42
C THR A 190 8.81 3.97 12.57
N SER A 191 9.89 3.18 12.51
CA SER A 191 10.31 2.39 13.67
C SER A 191 10.45 3.29 14.89
N GLY A 192 10.10 2.81 16.10
CA GLY A 192 10.01 3.63 17.32
C GLY A 192 11.29 4.40 17.69
N SER A 193 12.42 4.14 17.02
CA SER A 193 13.66 4.92 17.10
C SER A 193 13.57 6.28 16.41
N MET A 194 12.62 6.47 15.48
CA MET A 194 12.48 7.70 14.67
C MET A 194 11.61 8.79 15.33
N TYR A 195 11.05 8.53 16.50
CA TYR A 195 10.16 9.53 17.17
C TYR A 195 10.80 10.90 17.40
N SER A 196 12.13 10.94 17.59
CA SER A 196 12.89 12.18 17.72
C SER A 196 13.24 12.87 16.40
N GLU A 197 13.16 12.16 15.28
CA GLU A 197 13.62 12.63 13.97
C GLU A 197 12.48 13.14 13.09
N TRP A 198 11.21 12.89 13.47
CA TRP A 198 10.04 13.40 12.75
C TRP A 198 10.04 14.91 12.56
N ALA A 199 10.50 15.66 13.57
CA ALA A 199 10.61 17.12 13.48
C ALA A 199 11.61 17.53 12.39
N ASP A 200 12.69 16.78 12.23
CA ASP A 200 13.70 17.04 11.21
C ASP A 200 13.20 16.68 9.81
N VAL A 201 12.44 15.57 9.66
CA VAL A 201 11.77 15.22 8.39
C VAL A 201 10.77 16.29 7.97
N CYS A 202 9.93 16.78 8.89
CA CYS A 202 9.05 17.91 8.62
C CYS A 202 9.82 19.16 8.23
N THR A 203 10.98 19.38 8.84
CA THR A 203 11.86 20.51 8.53
C THR A 203 12.43 20.41 7.12
N VAL A 204 12.79 19.21 6.65
CA VAL A 204 13.24 18.98 5.26
C VAL A 204 12.12 19.32 4.27
N ILE A 205 10.89 18.92 4.56
CA ILE A 205 9.77 19.12 3.65
C ILE A 205 9.28 20.57 3.64
N TYR A 206 9.05 21.15 4.80
CA TYR A 206 8.39 22.45 4.95
C TYR A 206 9.34 23.63 5.25
N GLY A 207 10.58 23.33 5.61
CA GLY A 207 11.53 24.31 6.11
C GLY A 207 11.37 24.61 7.61
N GLY A 208 12.36 25.18 8.21
CA GLY A 208 12.42 25.51 9.64
C GLY A 208 13.80 25.30 10.25
N ASN A 209 13.83 25.15 11.56
CA ASN A 209 15.06 24.90 12.30
C ASN A 209 15.16 23.42 12.71
N PHE A 210 16.28 22.79 12.42
CA PHE A 210 16.57 21.46 12.96
C PHE A 210 16.75 21.52 14.49
N GLN A 211 16.36 20.46 15.18
CA GLN A 211 16.61 20.34 16.64
C GLN A 211 18.11 20.36 16.97
N SER A 212 18.95 19.94 16.03
CA SER A 212 20.42 19.99 16.14
C SER A 212 21.04 21.37 15.89
N GLY A 213 20.22 22.39 15.60
CA GLY A 213 20.66 23.74 15.25
C GLY A 213 20.99 23.87 13.76
N GLY A 214 20.30 24.75 13.09
CA GLY A 214 20.41 25.02 11.66
C GLY A 214 19.05 25.43 11.11
N ASN A 215 19.05 26.22 10.06
CA ASN A 215 17.84 26.65 9.38
C ASN A 215 17.84 26.08 7.97
N PHE A 216 16.78 25.39 7.59
CA PHE A 216 16.58 24.82 6.27
C PHE A 216 15.31 25.39 5.63
N ARG A 217 15.40 25.73 4.34
CA ARG A 217 14.28 26.35 3.63
C ARG A 217 13.14 25.39 3.33
N GLY A 218 13.41 24.10 3.34
CA GLY A 218 12.48 23.06 2.96
C GLY A 218 12.36 22.84 1.45
N ILE A 219 12.07 21.64 1.07
CA ILE A 219 11.92 21.26 -0.35
C ILE A 219 10.66 21.92 -0.93
N LYS A 220 9.56 21.93 -0.20
CA LYS A 220 8.29 22.49 -0.66
C LYS A 220 8.36 23.97 -1.03
N PRO A 221 8.86 24.88 -0.17
CA PRO A 221 9.04 26.28 -0.54
C PRO A 221 9.97 26.48 -1.76
N MET A 222 11.02 25.67 -1.88
CA MET A 222 11.94 25.74 -3.02
C MET A 222 11.28 25.34 -4.34
N LEU A 223 10.37 24.37 -4.33
CA LEU A 223 9.60 23.96 -5.49
C LEU A 223 8.52 24.98 -5.88
N GLU A 224 7.93 25.65 -4.89
CA GLU A 224 6.92 26.69 -5.15
C GLU A 224 7.51 27.95 -5.79
N GLU A 225 8.73 28.32 -5.46
CA GLU A 225 9.43 29.49 -6.05
C GLU A 225 10.08 29.22 -7.41
N GLY A 226 10.37 27.97 -7.76
CA GLY A 226 10.91 27.60 -9.06
C GLY A 226 9.94 27.73 -10.24
N ASN A 227 8.74 28.24 -10.01
CA ASN A 227 7.69 28.45 -11.00
C ASN A 227 7.49 29.93 -11.41
N MET A 228 8.52 30.72 -11.41
CA MET A 228 8.50 32.05 -12.06
C MET A 228 9.02 32.00 -13.50
#